data_62b228f8fdd92f4464b4e0ede4eba733
#
_entry.id   62b228f8fdd92f4464b4e0ede4eba733
#
_cell.length_a   1.000
_cell.length_b   1.000
_cell.length_c   1.000
_cell.angle_alpha   90.00
_cell.angle_beta   90.00
_cell.angle_gamma   90.00
#
_symmetry.space_group_name_H-M   'P 1'
#
loop_
_entity.id
_entity.type
_entity.pdbx_description
1 polymer ?
#
loop_
_entity_poly.entity_id
_entity_poly.type
_entity_poly.pdbx_seq_one_letter_code
_entity_poly.pdbx_strand_id
1 'polypeptide(L)'
;NRLKDVVENDRVSIELMTGDDHKAERKRIISQVRTAENIILVATQVIEAGVDIDMDIGFKDTSILVAEEQFLGRINRSCRKKGAVVYFFNLDSPDMIYQKDIRKADNLRLTGANKVMQEILINKEFSKFYACVLEGLEAQSRKENDLNLEVFRDRHLWTFNFPEIQERMRLIDDNRRKVSLFFNMRVNSEDGEVLVGSAVWKSYGALLQDAAMPYAEKRVRLSEVQAKMDYFIYEVDTSFADACVLCPDELLGELYYFEDGERFFENGKFSREKLKRENDFL
;
A
#
# COMPACT_ATOMS: atom_id res chain seq x y z
N ASN A 1 -3.86 -18.22 9.02
CA ASN A 1 -4.37 -19.55 9.39
C ASN A 1 -4.35 -19.79 10.91
N ARG A 2 -3.26 -19.46 11.65
CA ARG A 2 -3.20 -19.68 13.11
C ARG A 2 -4.29 -18.96 13.91
N LEU A 3 -4.73 -17.77 13.49
CA LEU A 3 -5.84 -17.08 14.16
C LEU A 3 -7.16 -17.82 14.02
N LYS A 4 -7.43 -18.41 12.85
CA LYS A 4 -8.65 -19.23 12.61
C LYS A 4 -8.67 -20.48 13.48
N ASP A 5 -7.50 -21.06 13.76
CA ASP A 5 -7.36 -22.25 14.60
C ASP A 5 -7.56 -21.95 16.11
N VAL A 6 -7.34 -20.68 16.51
CA VAL A 6 -7.45 -20.25 17.92
C VAL A 6 -8.82 -19.65 18.22
N VAL A 7 -9.49 -19.07 17.23
CA VAL A 7 -10.84 -18.49 17.39
C VAL A 7 -11.87 -19.59 17.17
N GLU A 8 -12.22 -20.29 18.24
CA GLU A 8 -13.21 -21.37 18.25
C GLU A 8 -14.68 -20.89 18.08
N ASN A 9 -14.89 -19.63 17.68
CA ASN A 9 -16.24 -19.07 17.62
C ASN A 9 -16.63 -18.70 16.18
N ASP A 10 -17.54 -19.46 15.60
CA ASP A 10 -18.12 -19.24 14.26
C ASP A 10 -18.79 -17.86 14.07
N ARG A 11 -18.95 -17.09 15.15
CA ARG A 11 -19.53 -15.74 15.12
C ARG A 11 -18.49 -14.62 14.88
N VAL A 12 -17.20 -14.96 14.81
CA VAL A 12 -16.14 -13.98 14.58
C VAL A 12 -15.65 -14.05 13.16
N SER A 13 -15.84 -12.99 12.42
CA SER A 13 -15.26 -12.85 11.07
C SER A 13 -13.77 -12.47 11.16
N ILE A 14 -12.93 -13.11 10.37
CA ILE A 14 -11.48 -12.78 10.30
C ILE A 14 -11.15 -12.35 8.88
N GLU A 15 -10.75 -11.10 8.73
CA GLU A 15 -10.35 -10.51 7.46
C GLU A 15 -8.87 -10.12 7.45
N LEU A 16 -8.25 -10.23 6.27
CA LEU A 16 -6.88 -9.81 6.02
C LEU A 16 -6.86 -8.74 4.94
N MET A 17 -6.27 -7.58 5.23
CA MET A 17 -6.12 -6.47 4.27
C MET A 17 -4.64 -6.15 4.07
N THR A 18 -4.19 -6.21 2.83
CA THR A 18 -2.79 -5.99 2.44
C THR A 18 -2.64 -4.98 1.30
N GLY A 19 -1.41 -4.58 1.02
CA GLY A 19 -1.08 -3.74 -0.13
C GLY A 19 -1.38 -4.41 -1.48
N ASP A 20 -1.39 -5.73 -1.52
CA ASP A 20 -1.63 -6.51 -2.73
C ASP A 20 -3.13 -6.72 -3.04
N ASP A 21 -4.03 -6.34 -2.12
CA ASP A 21 -5.47 -6.44 -2.37
C ASP A 21 -5.90 -5.39 -3.41
N HIS A 22 -6.67 -5.82 -4.42
CA HIS A 22 -7.25 -4.90 -5.39
C HIS A 22 -8.37 -4.04 -4.76
N LYS A 23 -8.75 -2.99 -5.47
CA LYS A 23 -9.69 -1.96 -4.98
C LYS A 23 -11.03 -2.53 -4.49
N ALA A 24 -11.60 -3.49 -5.22
CA ALA A 24 -12.89 -4.08 -4.86
C ALA A 24 -12.79 -4.94 -3.60
N GLU A 25 -11.71 -5.72 -3.45
CA GLU A 25 -11.50 -6.52 -2.24
C GLU A 25 -11.34 -5.64 -0.99
N ARG A 26 -10.58 -4.55 -1.10
CA ARG A 26 -10.48 -3.57 -0.01
C ARG A 26 -11.85 -2.99 0.38
N LYS A 27 -12.68 -2.62 -0.61
CA LYS A 27 -14.03 -2.11 -0.35
C LYS A 27 -14.92 -3.17 0.29
N ARG A 28 -14.85 -4.43 -0.17
CA ARG A 28 -15.55 -5.57 0.44
C ARG A 28 -15.20 -5.71 1.92
N ILE A 29 -13.90 -5.73 2.23
CA ILE A 29 -13.41 -5.83 3.62
C ILE A 29 -13.89 -4.65 4.46
N ILE A 30 -13.79 -3.42 3.95
CA ILE A 30 -14.26 -2.22 4.64
C ILE A 30 -15.77 -2.30 4.92
N SER A 31 -16.56 -2.77 3.96
CA SER A 31 -18.00 -2.97 4.14
C SER A 31 -18.29 -4.00 5.23
N GLN A 32 -17.55 -5.12 5.25
CA GLN A 32 -17.69 -6.12 6.31
C GLN A 32 -17.31 -5.57 7.70
N VAL A 33 -16.21 -4.81 7.81
CA VAL A 33 -15.81 -4.16 9.06
C VAL A 33 -16.92 -3.26 9.61
N ARG A 34 -17.71 -2.61 8.73
CA ARG A 34 -18.80 -1.72 9.14
C ARG A 34 -20.07 -2.45 9.56
N THR A 35 -20.28 -3.67 9.10
CA THR A 35 -21.57 -4.38 9.25
C THR A 35 -21.48 -5.59 10.17
N ALA A 36 -20.30 -6.18 10.36
CA ALA A 36 -20.12 -7.34 11.22
C ALA A 36 -20.21 -6.96 12.71
N GLU A 37 -20.90 -7.79 13.50
CA GLU A 37 -20.94 -7.63 14.97
C GLU A 37 -19.58 -7.89 15.60
N ASN A 38 -18.90 -8.94 15.14
CA ASN A 38 -17.59 -9.34 15.67
C ASN A 38 -16.64 -9.58 14.51
N ILE A 39 -15.58 -8.80 14.42
CA ILE A 39 -14.59 -8.92 13.36
C ILE A 39 -13.17 -8.70 13.89
N ILE A 40 -12.24 -9.52 13.40
CA ILE A 40 -10.81 -9.32 13.56
C ILE A 40 -10.26 -8.93 12.18
N LEU A 41 -9.74 -7.72 12.07
CA LEU A 41 -9.05 -7.25 10.87
C LEU A 41 -7.55 -7.31 11.11
N VAL A 42 -6.88 -8.19 10.37
CA VAL A 42 -5.41 -8.19 10.27
C VAL A 42 -5.04 -7.36 9.07
N ALA A 43 -4.18 -6.37 9.25
CA ALA A 43 -3.81 -5.49 8.15
C ALA A 43 -2.34 -5.08 8.21
N THR A 44 -1.77 -4.83 7.04
CA THR A 44 -0.50 -4.13 6.91
C THR A 44 -0.72 -2.62 7.05
N GLN A 45 0.29 -1.79 6.75
CA GLN A 45 0.20 -0.33 6.80
C GLN A 45 -0.90 0.29 5.90
N VAL A 46 -1.59 -0.50 5.09
CA VAL A 46 -2.67 -0.02 4.20
C VAL A 46 -3.83 0.65 4.93
N ILE A 47 -4.01 0.34 6.23
CA ILE A 47 -5.06 0.96 7.05
C ILE A 47 -4.68 2.34 7.59
N GLU A 48 -3.40 2.71 7.55
CA GLU A 48 -2.91 3.98 8.10
C GLU A 48 -3.46 5.18 7.34
N ALA A 49 -3.59 5.07 6.00
CA ALA A 49 -4.12 6.13 5.16
C ALA A 49 -5.25 5.66 4.24
N GLY A 50 -6.24 6.51 4.01
CA GLY A 50 -7.29 6.30 3.01
C GLY A 50 -8.37 5.27 3.36
N VAL A 51 -8.33 4.65 4.55
CA VAL A 51 -9.31 3.64 4.97
C VAL A 51 -10.23 4.22 6.06
N ASP A 52 -11.55 4.11 5.83
CA ASP A 52 -12.57 4.59 6.76
C ASP A 52 -13.16 3.44 7.57
N ILE A 53 -12.48 3.12 8.68
CA ILE A 53 -12.89 2.11 9.67
C ILE A 53 -12.92 2.71 11.06
N ASP A 54 -13.71 2.10 11.95
CA ASP A 54 -13.87 2.51 13.36
C ASP A 54 -13.90 1.27 14.24
N MET A 55 -12.74 0.86 14.75
CA MET A 55 -12.57 -0.35 15.58
C MET A 55 -12.65 -0.02 17.06
N ASP A 56 -12.87 -1.05 17.91
CA ASP A 56 -12.95 -0.91 19.37
C ASP A 56 -11.60 -1.12 20.04
N ILE A 57 -10.84 -2.11 19.55
CA ILE A 57 -9.55 -2.52 20.10
C ILE A 57 -8.53 -2.56 18.98
N GLY A 58 -7.33 -2.06 19.23
CA GLY A 58 -6.22 -2.10 18.31
C GLY A 58 -4.97 -2.73 18.91
N PHE A 59 -4.26 -3.50 18.09
CA PHE A 59 -2.93 -4.03 18.38
C PHE A 59 -1.99 -3.58 17.28
N LYS A 60 -0.92 -2.87 17.61
CA LYS A 60 0.02 -2.37 16.62
C LYS A 60 1.46 -2.60 17.05
N ASP A 61 2.24 -3.19 16.18
CA ASP A 61 3.69 -3.22 16.28
C ASP A 61 4.25 -1.81 16.02
N THR A 62 5.13 -1.34 16.90
CA THR A 62 5.65 0.01 16.81
C THR A 62 6.59 0.19 15.64
N SER A 63 6.43 1.29 14.93
CA SER A 63 7.22 1.62 13.73
C SER A 63 7.75 3.06 13.79
N ILE A 64 7.04 4.01 13.20
CA ILE A 64 7.33 5.43 13.28
C ILE A 64 6.16 6.16 13.93
N LEU A 65 6.41 7.18 14.74
CA LEU A 65 5.40 7.85 15.59
C LEU A 65 4.19 8.36 14.80
N VAL A 66 4.37 8.75 13.56
CA VAL A 66 3.27 9.22 12.68
C VAL A 66 2.34 8.06 12.30
N ALA A 67 2.89 6.86 12.08
CA ALA A 67 2.09 5.67 11.79
C ALA A 67 1.27 5.21 13.00
N GLU A 68 1.80 5.36 14.23
CA GLU A 68 1.04 5.14 15.47
C GLU A 68 -0.13 6.11 15.57
N GLU A 69 0.08 7.39 15.27
CA GLU A 69 -1.00 8.39 15.26
C GLU A 69 -2.08 8.07 14.23
N GLN A 70 -1.70 7.70 13.03
CA GLN A 70 -2.64 7.31 11.97
C GLN A 70 -3.45 6.08 12.36
N PHE A 71 -2.81 5.10 13.02
CA PHE A 71 -3.48 3.92 13.54
C PHE A 71 -4.46 4.24 14.68
N LEU A 72 -4.07 5.11 15.63
CA LEU A 72 -4.98 5.60 16.67
C LEU A 72 -6.25 6.22 16.07
N GLY A 73 -6.13 6.92 14.96
CA GLY A 73 -7.26 7.47 14.23
C GLY A 73 -8.21 6.44 13.60
N ARG A 74 -7.94 5.13 13.72
CA ARG A 74 -8.82 4.02 13.30
C ARG A 74 -9.55 3.36 14.46
N ILE A 75 -9.19 3.67 15.69
CA ILE A 75 -9.78 3.13 16.91
C ILE A 75 -10.63 4.21 17.55
N ASN A 76 -11.91 3.90 17.78
CA ASN A 76 -12.90 4.88 18.29
C ASN A 76 -12.85 6.21 17.51
N ARG A 77 -12.76 6.12 16.20
CA ARG A 77 -12.65 7.28 15.31
C ARG A 77 -13.76 8.31 15.52
N SER A 78 -14.96 7.82 15.80
CA SER A 78 -16.13 8.65 16.05
C SER A 78 -16.14 9.25 17.47
N CYS A 79 -15.20 8.86 18.35
CA CYS A 79 -15.15 9.22 19.78
C CYS A 79 -16.44 8.89 20.55
N ARG A 80 -17.21 7.89 20.10
CA ARG A 80 -18.50 7.50 20.71
C ARG A 80 -18.43 6.20 21.52
N LYS A 81 -17.36 5.42 21.34
CA LYS A 81 -17.20 4.10 21.96
C LYS A 81 -16.55 4.25 23.32
N LYS A 82 -17.15 3.62 24.35
CA LYS A 82 -16.55 3.55 25.68
C LYS A 82 -15.66 2.33 25.79
N GLY A 83 -14.49 2.48 26.41
CA GLY A 83 -13.56 1.37 26.64
C GLY A 83 -12.71 0.98 25.42
N ALA A 84 -12.68 1.82 24.38
CA ALA A 84 -11.76 1.60 23.27
C ALA A 84 -10.31 1.72 23.74
N VAL A 85 -9.46 0.80 23.29
CA VAL A 85 -8.07 0.70 23.74
C VAL A 85 -7.13 0.30 22.60
N VAL A 86 -5.90 0.81 22.63
CA VAL A 86 -4.84 0.42 21.73
C VAL A 86 -3.66 -0.12 22.51
N TYR A 87 -3.18 -1.27 22.11
CA TYR A 87 -1.99 -1.91 22.64
C TYR A 87 -0.84 -1.76 21.64
N PHE A 88 0.20 -1.06 22.04
CA PHE A 88 1.45 -0.98 21.29
C PHE A 88 2.44 -2.00 21.82
N PHE A 89 3.08 -2.74 20.93
CA PHE A 89 4.14 -3.68 21.27
C PHE A 89 5.32 -3.48 20.32
N ASN A 90 6.46 -4.07 20.60
CA ASN A 90 7.67 -3.95 19.80
C ASN A 90 8.22 -5.36 19.55
N LEU A 91 7.87 -5.94 18.42
CA LEU A 91 8.23 -7.30 18.02
C LEU A 91 9.21 -7.28 16.84
N ASP A 92 8.83 -6.60 15.77
CA ASP A 92 9.57 -6.57 14.51
C ASP A 92 10.35 -5.25 14.33
N SER A 93 11.46 -5.31 13.57
CA SER A 93 12.19 -4.10 13.21
C SER A 93 11.42 -3.28 12.18
N PRO A 94 11.27 -1.94 12.34
CA PRO A 94 10.67 -1.07 11.35
C PRO A 94 11.50 -0.98 10.06
N ASP A 95 12.72 -1.48 10.05
CA ASP A 95 13.61 -1.50 8.88
C ASP A 95 13.02 -2.26 7.69
N MET A 96 12.15 -3.23 7.94
CA MET A 96 11.47 -3.97 6.87
C MET A 96 10.60 -3.05 6.00
N ILE A 97 10.03 -2.01 6.58
CA ILE A 97 9.09 -1.09 5.90
C ILE A 97 9.76 0.27 5.64
N TYR A 98 10.48 0.80 6.61
CA TYR A 98 11.03 2.17 6.61
C TYR A 98 12.56 2.20 6.48
N GLN A 99 13.12 1.52 5.45
CA GLN A 99 14.56 1.26 5.30
C GLN A 99 15.45 2.50 5.44
N LYS A 100 15.08 3.61 4.81
CA LYS A 100 15.88 4.86 4.78
C LYS A 100 15.27 6.00 5.59
N ASP A 101 14.21 5.75 6.33
CA ASP A 101 13.49 6.79 7.07
C ASP A 101 14.15 7.07 8.41
N ILE A 102 14.61 8.30 8.62
CA ILE A 102 15.25 8.73 9.87
C ILE A 102 14.32 8.61 11.09
N ARG A 103 12.99 8.72 10.86
CA ARG A 103 11.98 8.65 11.93
C ARG A 103 11.90 7.29 12.62
N LYS A 104 12.52 6.25 12.06
CA LYS A 104 12.65 4.92 12.68
C LYS A 104 13.71 4.86 13.78
N ALA A 105 14.53 5.89 13.96
CA ALA A 105 15.56 5.92 14.98
C ALA A 105 14.97 5.74 16.39
N ASP A 106 15.63 4.99 17.26
CA ASP A 106 15.11 4.59 18.57
C ASP A 106 14.71 5.77 19.46
N ASN A 107 15.41 6.91 19.34
CA ASN A 107 15.07 8.14 20.04
C ASN A 107 13.82 8.85 19.49
N LEU A 108 13.31 8.46 18.32
CA LEU A 108 12.12 9.02 17.67
C LEU A 108 10.94 8.03 17.66
N ARG A 109 11.11 6.83 18.19
CA ARG A 109 10.09 5.79 18.21
C ARG A 109 9.31 5.76 19.51
N LEU A 110 8.09 5.25 19.43
CA LEU A 110 7.29 4.92 20.59
C LEU A 110 7.81 3.66 21.27
N THR A 111 8.56 3.82 22.36
CA THR A 111 9.02 2.70 23.18
C THR A 111 8.59 2.90 24.64
N GLY A 112 8.60 1.83 25.44
CA GLY A 112 8.27 1.92 26.86
C GLY A 112 9.19 2.87 27.64
N ALA A 113 10.43 3.05 27.20
CA ALA A 113 11.41 3.94 27.82
C ALA A 113 11.33 5.40 27.32
N ASN A 114 10.80 5.63 26.10
CA ASN A 114 10.81 6.94 25.47
C ASN A 114 9.58 7.77 25.90
N LYS A 115 9.66 8.38 27.07
CA LYS A 115 8.57 9.20 27.64
C LYS A 115 8.23 10.42 26.78
N VAL A 116 9.21 11.02 26.14
CA VAL A 116 9.01 12.21 25.29
C VAL A 116 8.10 11.86 24.10
N MET A 117 8.34 10.76 23.41
CA MET A 117 7.50 10.33 22.27
C MET A 117 6.09 9.90 22.74
N GLN A 118 5.98 9.31 23.95
CA GLN A 118 4.67 9.01 24.55
C GLN A 118 3.87 10.29 24.81
N GLU A 119 4.49 11.30 25.43
CA GLU A 119 3.85 12.59 25.69
C GLU A 119 3.45 13.31 24.40
N ILE A 120 4.31 13.32 23.38
CA ILE A 120 4.00 13.89 22.07
C ILE A 120 2.77 13.20 21.46
N LEU A 121 2.71 11.87 21.50
CA LEU A 121 1.59 11.12 20.95
C LEU A 121 0.27 11.39 21.72
N ILE A 122 0.33 11.48 23.05
CA ILE A 122 -0.83 11.77 23.90
C ILE A 122 -1.33 13.21 23.69
N ASN A 123 -0.42 14.19 23.73
CA ASN A 123 -0.75 15.60 23.65
C ASN A 123 -0.92 16.12 22.21
N LYS A 124 -0.61 15.29 21.20
CA LYS A 124 -0.63 15.65 19.78
C LYS A 124 0.35 16.78 19.41
N GLU A 125 1.42 16.94 20.17
CA GLU A 125 2.41 17.99 19.95
C GLU A 125 3.46 17.62 18.89
N PHE A 126 3.01 17.21 17.69
CA PHE A 126 3.88 16.74 16.61
C PHE A 126 4.90 17.78 16.12
N SER A 127 4.71 19.08 16.38
CA SER A 127 5.73 20.10 16.13
C SER A 127 7.04 19.80 16.85
N LYS A 128 6.97 19.30 18.09
CA LYS A 128 8.15 18.87 18.86
C LYS A 128 8.83 17.65 18.23
N PHE A 129 8.02 16.67 17.78
CA PHE A 129 8.54 15.52 17.06
C PHE A 129 9.32 15.93 15.80
N TYR A 130 8.72 16.79 14.97
CA TYR A 130 9.37 17.23 13.75
C TYR A 130 10.60 18.10 14.01
N ALA A 131 10.65 18.85 15.11
CA ALA A 131 11.89 19.55 15.53
C ALA A 131 13.02 18.54 15.75
N CYS A 132 12.77 17.46 16.48
CA CYS A 132 13.76 16.40 16.72
C CYS A 132 14.19 15.70 15.39
N VAL A 133 13.22 15.47 14.47
CA VAL A 133 13.51 14.90 13.15
C VAL A 133 14.43 15.83 12.34
N LEU A 134 14.12 17.13 12.32
CA LEU A 134 14.93 18.13 11.61
C LEU A 134 16.35 18.24 12.17
N GLU A 135 16.50 18.24 13.49
CA GLU A 135 17.83 18.20 14.14
C GLU A 135 18.64 16.98 13.70
N GLY A 136 17.98 15.82 13.63
CA GLY A 136 18.59 14.59 13.14
C GLY A 136 19.03 14.67 11.68
N LEU A 137 18.17 15.24 10.82
CA LEU A 137 18.47 15.45 9.40
C LEU A 137 19.62 16.45 9.20
N GLU A 138 19.65 17.53 9.97
CA GLU A 138 20.76 18.50 9.93
C GLU A 138 22.09 17.85 10.37
N ALA A 139 22.05 17.03 11.42
CA ALA A 139 23.24 16.32 11.88
C ALA A 139 23.76 15.31 10.85
N GLN A 140 22.86 14.64 10.13
CA GLN A 140 23.23 13.75 9.03
C GLN A 140 23.75 14.53 7.83
N SER A 141 23.09 15.59 7.43
CA SER A 141 23.49 16.46 6.31
C SER A 141 24.89 17.07 6.51
N ARG A 142 25.26 17.39 7.74
CA ARG A 142 26.62 17.88 8.05
C ARG A 142 27.71 16.80 7.92
N LYS A 143 27.36 15.54 8.08
CA LYS A 143 28.29 14.40 7.95
C LYS A 143 28.47 13.96 6.50
N GLU A 144 27.41 14.04 5.72
CA GLU A 144 27.38 13.56 4.33
C GLU A 144 27.41 14.78 3.38
N ASN A 145 28.54 14.98 2.67
CA ASN A 145 28.71 16.12 1.73
C ASN A 145 27.59 16.17 0.69
N ASP A 146 27.04 15.03 0.29
CA ASP A 146 25.98 14.96 -0.73
C ASP A 146 24.63 15.46 -0.24
N LEU A 147 24.37 15.47 1.08
CA LEU A 147 23.15 16.01 1.69
C LEU A 147 23.30 17.44 2.19
N ASN A 148 24.49 18.04 2.04
CA ASN A 148 24.77 19.39 2.52
C ASN A 148 24.09 20.43 1.62
N LEU A 149 23.19 21.23 2.20
CA LEU A 149 22.45 22.29 1.50
C LEU A 149 23.36 23.35 0.87
N GLU A 150 24.50 23.69 1.50
CA GLU A 150 25.46 24.64 0.95
C GLU A 150 26.13 24.07 -0.29
N VAL A 151 26.55 22.81 -0.25
CA VAL A 151 27.11 22.11 -1.42
C VAL A 151 26.07 22.00 -2.52
N PHE A 152 24.82 21.68 -2.20
CA PHE A 152 23.73 21.64 -3.17
C PHE A 152 23.50 23.00 -3.82
N ARG A 153 23.42 24.07 -3.01
CA ARG A 153 23.28 25.44 -3.51
C ARG A 153 24.42 25.80 -4.45
N ASP A 154 25.67 25.62 -4.02
CA ASP A 154 26.83 26.14 -4.73
C ASP A 154 27.19 25.33 -5.97
N ARG A 155 26.99 23.99 -5.92
CA ARG A 155 27.33 23.11 -7.06
C ARG A 155 26.17 22.91 -8.05
N HIS A 156 24.92 23.01 -7.61
CA HIS A 156 23.79 22.67 -8.43
C HIS A 156 22.84 23.84 -8.70
N LEU A 157 22.44 24.60 -7.68
CA LEU A 157 21.52 25.73 -7.87
C LEU A 157 22.19 26.89 -8.62
N TRP A 158 23.35 27.32 -8.17
CA TRP A 158 24.07 28.44 -8.80
C TRP A 158 24.63 28.13 -10.20
N THR A 159 24.83 26.85 -10.51
CA THR A 159 25.30 26.41 -11.83
C THR A 159 24.16 25.99 -12.76
N PHE A 160 22.90 26.08 -12.32
CA PHE A 160 21.71 25.65 -13.06
C PHE A 160 21.80 24.20 -13.55
N ASN A 161 22.35 23.29 -12.74
CA ASN A 161 22.42 21.89 -13.03
C ASN A 161 21.03 21.23 -12.81
N PHE A 162 20.12 21.49 -13.75
CA PHE A 162 18.72 21.08 -13.64
C PHE A 162 18.51 19.55 -13.45
N PRO A 163 19.25 18.66 -14.10
CA PRO A 163 19.10 17.23 -13.87
C PRO A 163 19.34 16.84 -12.40
N GLU A 164 20.43 17.36 -11.81
CA GLU A 164 20.76 17.06 -10.42
C GLU A 164 19.79 17.73 -9.43
N ILE A 165 19.34 18.94 -9.74
CA ILE A 165 18.32 19.65 -8.96
C ILE A 165 17.02 18.83 -8.95
N GLN A 166 16.56 18.35 -10.12
CA GLN A 166 15.37 17.53 -10.24
C GLN A 166 15.49 16.24 -9.43
N GLU A 167 16.63 15.57 -9.52
CA GLU A 167 16.87 14.31 -8.81
C GLU A 167 16.85 14.49 -7.29
N ARG A 168 17.56 15.51 -6.78
CA ARG A 168 17.67 15.78 -5.34
C ARG A 168 16.43 16.43 -4.71
N MET A 169 15.62 17.13 -5.51
CA MET A 169 14.35 17.70 -5.06
C MET A 169 13.15 16.77 -5.27
N ARG A 170 13.37 15.56 -5.73
CA ARG A 170 12.32 14.58 -5.91
C ARG A 170 11.73 14.18 -4.56
N LEU A 171 10.44 14.47 -4.37
CA LEU A 171 9.70 14.13 -3.13
C LEU A 171 9.23 12.68 -3.10
N ILE A 172 8.98 12.10 -4.28
CA ILE A 172 8.53 10.72 -4.44
C ILE A 172 9.60 10.00 -5.27
N ASP A 173 10.15 8.95 -4.70
CA ASP A 173 11.11 8.10 -5.41
C ASP A 173 10.35 7.15 -6.35
N ASP A 174 10.10 7.62 -7.60
CA ASP A 174 9.46 6.85 -8.65
C ASP A 174 10.38 5.78 -9.28
N ASN A 175 11.58 5.59 -8.74
CA ASN A 175 12.52 4.59 -9.25
C ASN A 175 12.01 3.14 -9.08
N ARG A 176 10.98 2.94 -8.27
CA ARG A 176 10.25 1.66 -8.24
C ARG A 176 9.25 1.66 -9.39
N ARG A 177 9.74 1.32 -10.59
CA ARG A 177 8.84 1.01 -11.70
C ARG A 177 7.97 -0.15 -11.28
N LYS A 178 6.66 -0.02 -11.47
CA LYS A 178 5.71 -1.08 -11.24
C LYS A 178 5.33 -1.71 -12.56
N VAL A 179 5.12 -3.00 -12.52
CA VAL A 179 4.57 -3.77 -13.63
C VAL A 179 3.14 -4.11 -13.27
N SER A 180 2.22 -3.86 -14.20
CA SER A 180 0.81 -4.14 -14.02
C SER A 180 0.46 -5.50 -14.63
N LEU A 181 0.03 -6.43 -13.78
CA LEU A 181 -0.35 -7.79 -14.14
C LEU A 181 -1.87 -7.86 -14.21
N PHE A 182 -2.40 -8.29 -15.35
CA PHE A 182 -3.82 -8.53 -15.54
C PHE A 182 -4.10 -10.04 -15.50
N PHE A 183 -4.86 -10.48 -14.52
CA PHE A 183 -5.21 -11.88 -14.35
C PHE A 183 -6.63 -12.16 -14.85
N ASN A 184 -6.76 -13.04 -15.86
CA ASN A 184 -8.08 -13.52 -16.26
C ASN A 184 -8.64 -14.46 -15.21
N MET A 185 -9.74 -14.02 -14.61
CA MET A 185 -10.50 -14.75 -13.58
C MET A 185 -11.94 -14.23 -13.56
N ARG A 186 -12.78 -14.80 -12.68
CA ARG A 186 -14.13 -14.31 -12.43
C ARG A 186 -14.17 -13.52 -11.12
N VAL A 187 -14.70 -12.31 -11.17
CA VAL A 187 -14.83 -11.43 -9.99
C VAL A 187 -16.24 -10.87 -9.93
N ASN A 188 -16.80 -10.77 -8.73
CA ASN A 188 -18.05 -10.04 -8.53
C ASN A 188 -17.75 -8.55 -8.35
N SER A 189 -18.42 -7.70 -9.13
CA SER A 189 -18.37 -6.25 -8.95
C SER A 189 -19.11 -5.82 -7.68
N GLU A 190 -18.95 -4.56 -7.29
CA GLU A 190 -19.67 -3.97 -6.16
C GLU A 190 -21.20 -4.01 -6.35
N ASP A 191 -21.66 -3.91 -7.61
CA ASP A 191 -23.06 -3.95 -7.99
C ASP A 191 -23.63 -5.37 -8.14
N GLY A 192 -22.82 -6.40 -7.86
CA GLY A 192 -23.18 -7.81 -7.97
C GLY A 192 -23.10 -8.37 -9.40
N GLU A 193 -22.58 -7.62 -10.37
CA GLU A 193 -22.31 -8.12 -11.73
C GLU A 193 -21.12 -9.09 -11.69
N VAL A 194 -21.23 -10.24 -12.34
CA VAL A 194 -20.10 -11.17 -12.53
C VAL A 194 -19.26 -10.69 -13.70
N LEU A 195 -18.07 -10.22 -13.43
CA LEU A 195 -17.10 -9.81 -14.43
C LEU A 195 -16.19 -10.98 -14.80
N VAL A 196 -15.91 -11.11 -16.09
CA VAL A 196 -14.96 -12.11 -16.63
C VAL A 196 -13.77 -11.36 -17.23
N GLY A 197 -12.57 -11.62 -16.73
CA GLY A 197 -11.37 -10.89 -17.11
C GLY A 197 -11.10 -10.90 -18.60
N SER A 198 -11.21 -12.05 -19.28
CA SER A 198 -10.99 -12.15 -20.73
C SER A 198 -11.98 -11.31 -21.56
N ALA A 199 -13.23 -11.17 -21.11
CA ALA A 199 -14.22 -10.31 -21.78
C ALA A 199 -13.88 -8.82 -21.61
N VAL A 200 -13.46 -8.42 -20.41
CA VAL A 200 -13.04 -7.05 -20.11
C VAL A 200 -11.78 -6.70 -20.89
N TRP A 201 -10.79 -7.61 -20.96
CA TRP A 201 -9.55 -7.44 -21.72
C TRP A 201 -9.82 -7.22 -23.21
N LYS A 202 -10.65 -8.08 -23.82
CA LYS A 202 -11.03 -7.97 -25.23
C LYS A 202 -11.77 -6.67 -25.52
N SER A 203 -12.66 -6.24 -24.62
CA SER A 203 -13.38 -4.97 -24.76
C SER A 203 -12.44 -3.78 -24.71
N TYR A 204 -11.43 -3.79 -23.83
CA TYR A 204 -10.43 -2.76 -23.73
C TYR A 204 -9.56 -2.69 -24.99
N GLY A 205 -9.04 -3.83 -25.45
CA GLY A 205 -8.24 -3.93 -26.67
C GLY A 205 -9.00 -3.45 -27.93
N ALA A 206 -10.28 -3.85 -28.06
CA ALA A 206 -11.13 -3.42 -29.16
C ALA A 206 -11.34 -1.90 -29.18
N LEU A 207 -11.59 -1.28 -28.01
CA LEU A 207 -11.73 0.17 -27.90
C LEU A 207 -10.43 0.91 -28.23
N LEU A 208 -9.27 0.38 -27.84
CA LEU A 208 -7.99 1.00 -28.19
C LEU A 208 -7.76 1.02 -29.70
N GLN A 209 -8.14 -0.06 -30.39
CA GLN A 209 -7.95 -0.23 -31.84
C GLN A 209 -9.01 0.51 -32.68
N ASP A 210 -10.15 0.87 -32.12
CA ASP A 210 -11.22 1.57 -32.84
C ASP A 210 -10.80 3.00 -33.19
N ALA A 211 -10.39 3.19 -34.44
CA ALA A 211 -10.03 4.49 -35.00
C ALA A 211 -11.25 5.29 -35.50
N ALA A 212 -12.41 4.63 -35.70
CA ALA A 212 -13.60 5.26 -36.24
C ALA A 212 -14.45 5.99 -35.16
N MET A 213 -14.30 5.60 -33.91
CA MET A 213 -15.08 6.18 -32.80
C MET A 213 -14.66 7.62 -32.50
N PRO A 214 -15.61 8.57 -32.31
CA PRO A 214 -15.30 9.93 -31.90
C PRO A 214 -14.52 9.98 -30.58
N TYR A 215 -13.52 10.86 -30.50
CA TYR A 215 -12.59 10.93 -29.36
C TYR A 215 -13.30 11.06 -27.99
N ALA A 216 -14.32 11.92 -27.89
CA ALA A 216 -15.02 12.12 -26.64
C ALA A 216 -15.78 10.87 -26.18
N GLU A 217 -16.46 10.18 -27.13
CA GLU A 217 -17.15 8.93 -26.87
C GLU A 217 -16.17 7.83 -26.47
N LYS A 218 -15.06 7.70 -27.21
CA LYS A 218 -14.00 6.74 -26.91
C LYS A 218 -13.43 6.93 -25.50
N ARG A 219 -13.20 8.17 -25.07
CA ARG A 219 -12.73 8.46 -23.69
C ARG A 219 -13.71 8.00 -22.62
N VAL A 220 -15.00 8.25 -22.81
CA VAL A 220 -16.03 7.80 -21.85
C VAL A 220 -16.05 6.29 -21.75
N ARG A 221 -16.14 5.59 -22.88
CA ARG A 221 -16.15 4.12 -22.91
C ARG A 221 -14.86 3.50 -22.36
N LEU A 222 -13.69 4.07 -22.67
CA LEU A 222 -12.42 3.63 -22.09
C LEU A 222 -12.43 3.79 -20.57
N SER A 223 -12.94 4.90 -20.03
CA SER A 223 -13.03 5.10 -18.58
C SER A 223 -13.94 4.06 -17.90
N GLU A 224 -15.07 3.70 -18.53
CA GLU A 224 -15.97 2.65 -18.03
C GLU A 224 -15.31 1.28 -18.01
N VAL A 225 -14.60 0.92 -19.11
CA VAL A 225 -13.89 -0.35 -19.19
C VAL A 225 -12.68 -0.37 -18.25
N GLN A 226 -11.95 0.72 -18.12
CA GLN A 226 -10.84 0.83 -17.16
C GLN A 226 -11.29 0.61 -15.72
N ALA A 227 -12.45 1.15 -15.33
CA ALA A 227 -13.02 0.88 -14.02
C ALA A 227 -13.31 -0.62 -13.78
N LYS A 228 -13.65 -1.37 -14.85
CA LYS A 228 -13.80 -2.83 -14.79
C LYS A 228 -12.45 -3.55 -14.80
N MET A 229 -11.45 -3.03 -15.52
CA MET A 229 -10.09 -3.59 -15.52
C MET A 229 -9.42 -3.54 -14.14
N ASP A 230 -9.70 -2.51 -13.34
CA ASP A 230 -9.17 -2.35 -11.98
C ASP A 230 -9.47 -3.55 -11.05
N TYR A 231 -10.46 -4.38 -11.38
CA TYR A 231 -10.77 -5.61 -10.64
C TYR A 231 -9.78 -6.75 -10.92
N PHE A 232 -9.01 -6.66 -12.00
CA PHE A 232 -8.13 -7.72 -12.50
C PHE A 232 -6.66 -7.33 -12.48
N ILE A 233 -6.35 -6.04 -12.23
CA ILE A 233 -4.99 -5.52 -12.25
C ILE A 233 -4.36 -5.57 -10.88
N TYR A 234 -3.16 -6.14 -10.84
CA TYR A 234 -2.29 -6.22 -9.67
C TYR A 234 -0.93 -5.62 -9.99
N GLU A 235 -0.41 -4.81 -9.10
CA GLU A 235 0.87 -4.15 -9.29
C GLU A 235 1.99 -4.87 -8.53
N VAL A 236 3.06 -5.16 -9.21
CA VAL A 236 4.29 -5.69 -8.62
C VAL A 236 5.47 -4.79 -8.94
N ASP A 237 6.47 -4.80 -8.08
CA ASP A 237 7.72 -4.06 -8.31
C ASP A 237 8.48 -4.67 -9.49
N THR A 238 9.12 -3.83 -10.32
CA THR A 238 9.90 -4.28 -11.49
C THR A 238 11.01 -5.25 -11.08
N SER A 239 11.66 -4.99 -9.94
CA SER A 239 12.72 -5.88 -9.43
C SER A 239 12.18 -7.27 -9.08
N PHE A 240 10.93 -7.35 -8.63
CA PHE A 240 10.26 -8.62 -8.41
C PHE A 240 9.86 -9.28 -9.74
N ALA A 241 9.34 -8.50 -10.69
CA ALA A 241 8.96 -8.98 -12.01
C ALA A 241 10.17 -9.53 -12.80
N ASP A 242 11.30 -8.82 -12.76
CA ASP A 242 12.56 -9.24 -13.39
C ASP A 242 13.10 -10.53 -12.74
N ALA A 243 13.00 -10.65 -11.42
CA ALA A 243 13.41 -11.86 -10.71
C ALA A 243 12.52 -13.08 -11.00
N CYS A 244 11.28 -12.85 -11.43
CA CYS A 244 10.32 -13.92 -11.73
C CYS A 244 10.32 -14.37 -13.19
N VAL A 245 10.98 -13.65 -14.12
CA VAL A 245 10.94 -13.92 -15.58
C VAL A 245 9.50 -14.08 -16.07
N LEU A 246 8.69 -13.00 -15.99
CA LEU A 246 7.27 -13.04 -16.35
C LEU A 246 7.05 -13.49 -17.79
N CYS A 247 6.23 -14.51 -17.97
CA CYS A 247 5.81 -15.02 -19.31
C CYS A 247 4.30 -14.77 -19.47
N PRO A 248 3.88 -13.56 -19.88
CA PRO A 248 2.47 -13.27 -20.14
C PRO A 248 1.99 -13.93 -21.43
N ASP A 249 0.70 -14.30 -21.48
CA ASP A 249 0.07 -14.80 -22.70
C ASP A 249 -0.12 -13.68 -23.73
N GLU A 250 -0.43 -12.46 -23.26
CA GLU A 250 -0.55 -11.27 -24.10
C GLU A 250 0.08 -10.05 -23.41
N LEU A 251 0.55 -9.09 -24.21
CA LEU A 251 1.09 -7.82 -23.75
C LEU A 251 0.38 -6.66 -24.44
N LEU A 252 -0.16 -5.74 -23.67
CA LEU A 252 -0.79 -4.52 -24.19
C LEU A 252 -0.19 -3.28 -23.49
N GLY A 253 0.79 -2.66 -24.17
CA GLY A 253 1.60 -1.59 -23.55
C GLY A 253 2.42 -2.14 -22.37
N GLU A 254 2.16 -1.64 -21.15
CA GLU A 254 2.81 -2.08 -19.93
C GLU A 254 1.95 -3.05 -19.10
N LEU A 255 0.83 -3.54 -19.67
CA LEU A 255 -0.07 -4.52 -19.04
C LEU A 255 0.28 -5.93 -19.51
N TYR A 256 0.56 -6.81 -18.56
CA TYR A 256 0.89 -8.21 -18.76
C TYR A 256 -0.36 -9.06 -18.49
N TYR A 257 -0.92 -9.68 -19.52
CA TYR A 257 -2.12 -10.51 -19.44
C TYR A 257 -1.77 -11.98 -19.21
N PHE A 258 -2.47 -12.61 -18.26
CA PHE A 258 -2.35 -14.03 -17.95
C PHE A 258 -3.72 -14.69 -18.10
N GLU A 259 -3.84 -15.65 -19.05
CA GLU A 259 -5.09 -16.36 -19.36
C GLU A 259 -5.56 -17.22 -18.17
N ASP A 260 -4.64 -17.97 -17.55
CA ASP A 260 -4.93 -18.76 -16.35
C ASP A 260 -4.52 -17.97 -15.08
N GLY A 261 -5.25 -16.89 -14.82
CA GLY A 261 -4.94 -16.00 -13.70
C GLY A 261 -5.18 -16.61 -12.33
N GLU A 262 -6.16 -17.53 -12.21
CA GLU A 262 -6.55 -18.12 -10.91
C GLU A 262 -5.41 -18.91 -10.24
N ARG A 263 -4.50 -19.47 -11.01
CA ARG A 263 -3.31 -20.21 -10.52
C ARG A 263 -2.42 -19.40 -9.57
N PHE A 264 -2.40 -18.07 -9.73
CA PHE A 264 -1.59 -17.18 -8.91
C PHE A 264 -2.26 -16.77 -7.60
N PHE A 265 -3.43 -17.34 -7.32
CA PHE A 265 -4.19 -17.01 -6.12
C PHE A 265 -4.16 -18.15 -5.10
N GLU A 266 -4.18 -17.79 -3.83
CA GLU A 266 -4.32 -18.68 -2.71
C GLU A 266 -5.41 -18.14 -1.76
N ASN A 267 -6.43 -18.97 -1.48
CA ASN A 267 -7.58 -18.55 -0.67
C ASN A 267 -8.25 -17.24 -1.16
N GLY A 268 -8.31 -17.05 -2.48
CA GLY A 268 -8.88 -15.85 -3.11
C GLY A 268 -7.99 -14.61 -3.08
N LYS A 269 -6.74 -14.72 -2.60
CA LYS A 269 -5.79 -13.62 -2.56
C LYS A 269 -4.59 -13.86 -3.48
N PHE A 270 -4.11 -12.81 -4.10
CA PHE A 270 -2.91 -12.85 -4.92
C PHE A 270 -1.70 -13.29 -4.10
N SER A 271 -0.95 -14.24 -4.62
CA SER A 271 0.25 -14.81 -3.99
C SER A 271 1.48 -14.56 -4.85
N ARG A 272 2.35 -13.68 -4.38
CA ARG A 272 3.64 -13.42 -5.01
C ARG A 272 4.54 -14.65 -5.04
N GLU A 273 4.41 -15.55 -4.05
CA GLU A 273 5.17 -16.80 -4.00
C GLU A 273 4.77 -17.76 -5.11
N LYS A 274 3.46 -17.85 -5.43
CA LYS A 274 2.99 -18.66 -6.56
C LYS A 274 3.50 -18.11 -7.88
N LEU A 275 3.48 -16.79 -8.06
CA LEU A 275 4.03 -16.15 -9.25
C LEU A 275 5.53 -16.46 -9.41
N LYS A 276 6.28 -16.51 -8.32
CA LYS A 276 7.71 -16.87 -8.32
C LYS A 276 7.96 -18.33 -8.71
N ARG A 277 7.23 -19.26 -8.08
CA ARG A 277 7.47 -20.71 -8.24
C ARG A 277 7.18 -21.21 -9.64
N GLU A 278 6.20 -20.65 -10.35
CA GLU A 278 5.88 -21.11 -11.70
C GLU A 278 6.90 -20.70 -12.74
N ASN A 279 7.66 -19.63 -12.48
CA ASN A 279 8.72 -19.18 -13.37
C ASN A 279 10.08 -19.83 -13.08
N ASP A 280 10.27 -20.49 -11.93
CA ASP A 280 11.49 -21.27 -11.61
C ASP A 280 11.55 -22.65 -12.34
N PHE A 281 10.47 -23.02 -13.08
CA PHE A 281 10.38 -24.28 -13.82
C PHE A 281 10.47 -24.11 -15.34
N LEU A 282 10.78 -22.92 -15.86
CA LEU A 282 11.06 -22.65 -17.27
C LEU A 282 12.55 -22.34 -17.50
#